data_4b720374a8cdebd5b2bcb80828cec1c2
#
_entry.id   4b720374a8cdebd5b2bcb80828cec1c2
#
_cell.length_a   1.000
_cell.length_b   1.000
_cell.length_c   1.000
_cell.angle_alpha   90.00
_cell.angle_beta   90.00
_cell.angle_gamma   90.00
#
_symmetry.space_group_name_H-M   'P 1'
#
loop_
_entity.id
_entity.type
_entity.pdbx_description
1 polymer ?
#
loop_
_entity_poly.entity_id
_entity_poly.type
_entity_poly.pdbx_seq_one_letter_code
_entity_poly.pdbx_strand_id
1 'polypeptide(L)'
;MNQMKSVLEKVYENKELRKTIVPLFIGNPGLGKTVIIEEFAKEKGVELVELITSQMSPFEISGICIPHHETGLMKYYNFDKLENLKDGDILFFDELLNGNPIVLNACLTILEQRRFISGKPLPDIMIIAAANPQGMVPLTPQIKERFVWYNVGFNESMWKNYMKKKYGITTDILKFLCELIKKETFTDKNFLTPRSIDKAVNMMIYNVPTPYSTQLKSILMNTIGNNSDQDIQITKNRILGPMEMIPWLEMIQLKIKENEVTNK
;
A
#
# COMPACT_ATOMS: atom_id res chain seq x y z
N MET A 1 8.73 -16.50 -0.41
CA MET A 1 7.39 -16.07 0.10
C MET A 1 7.54 -14.69 0.67
N ASN A 2 6.58 -13.78 0.45
CA ASN A 2 6.65 -12.42 1.02
C ASN A 2 6.45 -12.51 2.54
N GLN A 3 7.34 -11.90 3.32
CA GLN A 3 7.24 -11.87 4.79
C GLN A 3 5.86 -11.41 5.25
N MET A 4 5.32 -10.35 4.62
CA MET A 4 4.00 -9.82 4.95
C MET A 4 2.90 -10.87 4.74
N LYS A 5 2.86 -11.54 3.59
CA LYS A 5 1.85 -12.58 3.30
C LYS A 5 1.96 -13.75 4.28
N SER A 6 3.20 -14.19 4.61
CA SER A 6 3.41 -15.25 5.61
C SER A 6 2.89 -14.88 7.00
N VAL A 7 3.07 -13.62 7.42
CA VAL A 7 2.54 -13.12 8.70
C VAL A 7 1.01 -13.12 8.66
N LEU A 8 0.42 -12.60 7.59
CA LEU A 8 -1.04 -12.56 7.42
C LEU A 8 -1.64 -13.96 7.50
N GLU A 9 -1.08 -14.94 6.78
CA GLU A 9 -1.54 -16.34 6.80
C GLU A 9 -1.50 -16.94 8.20
N LYS A 10 -0.35 -16.85 8.88
CA LYS A 10 -0.18 -17.44 10.22
C LYS A 10 -1.09 -16.83 11.28
N VAL A 11 -1.26 -15.51 11.25
CA VAL A 11 -2.14 -14.82 12.20
C VAL A 11 -3.59 -15.14 11.89
N TYR A 12 -3.98 -15.16 10.61
CA TYR A 12 -5.35 -15.44 10.20
C TYR A 12 -5.80 -16.88 10.55
N GLU A 13 -4.96 -17.86 10.32
CA GLU A 13 -5.27 -19.27 10.54
C GLU A 13 -5.30 -19.67 12.03
N ASN A 14 -4.66 -18.89 12.90
CA ASN A 14 -4.62 -19.17 14.33
C ASN A 14 -5.54 -18.21 15.11
N LYS A 15 -6.62 -18.78 15.67
CA LYS A 15 -7.64 -18.02 16.42
C LYS A 15 -7.07 -17.23 17.61
N GLU A 16 -6.10 -17.81 18.34
CA GLU A 16 -5.46 -17.13 19.47
C GLU A 16 -4.60 -15.95 18.99
N LEU A 17 -3.86 -16.14 17.89
CA LEU A 17 -3.06 -15.04 17.32
C LEU A 17 -3.96 -13.92 16.78
N ARG A 18 -5.10 -14.23 16.14
CA ARG A 18 -6.05 -13.22 15.67
C ARG A 18 -6.55 -12.33 16.79
N LYS A 19 -6.75 -12.88 17.98
CA LYS A 19 -7.24 -12.13 19.15
C LYS A 19 -6.17 -11.31 19.85
N THR A 20 -4.94 -11.82 19.86
CA THR A 20 -3.87 -11.26 20.69
C THR A 20 -2.86 -10.41 19.92
N ILE A 21 -2.72 -10.64 18.61
CA ILE A 21 -1.71 -9.96 17.78
C ILE A 21 -2.37 -9.01 16.81
N VAL A 22 -1.88 -7.78 16.78
CA VAL A 22 -2.16 -6.83 15.71
C VAL A 22 -0.86 -6.57 14.95
N PRO A 23 -0.69 -7.15 13.74
CA PRO A 23 0.47 -6.85 12.90
C PRO A 23 0.37 -5.42 12.38
N LEU A 24 1.45 -4.65 12.58
CA LEU A 24 1.61 -3.31 12.06
C LEU A 24 2.70 -3.30 10.98
N PHE A 25 2.31 -3.01 9.75
CA PHE A 25 3.21 -2.96 8.61
C PHE A 25 3.67 -1.52 8.34
N ILE A 26 4.96 -1.26 8.56
CA ILE A 26 5.57 0.05 8.34
C ILE A 26 6.40 0.03 7.07
N GLY A 27 6.16 0.97 6.19
CA GLY A 27 6.93 1.10 4.95
C GLY A 27 6.49 2.31 4.16
N ASN A 28 7.36 2.76 3.27
CA ASN A 28 7.10 3.92 2.43
C ASN A 28 5.81 3.77 1.59
N PRO A 29 5.19 4.87 1.21
CA PRO A 29 4.04 4.86 0.31
C PRO A 29 4.38 4.14 -1.00
N GLY A 30 3.41 3.42 -1.57
CA GLY A 30 3.56 2.79 -2.88
C GLY A 30 4.29 1.44 -2.90
N LEU A 31 4.64 0.86 -1.74
CA LEU A 31 5.25 -0.48 -1.63
C LEU A 31 4.24 -1.63 -1.76
N GLY A 32 2.95 -1.34 -1.91
CA GLY A 32 1.90 -2.34 -2.11
C GLY A 32 1.35 -2.94 -0.82
N LYS A 33 1.50 -2.29 0.35
CA LYS A 33 0.95 -2.79 1.63
C LYS A 33 -0.54 -3.08 1.53
N THR A 34 -1.33 -2.10 1.13
CA THR A 34 -2.79 -2.20 0.96
C THR A 34 -3.16 -3.28 -0.05
N VAL A 35 -2.52 -3.30 -1.22
CA VAL A 35 -2.77 -4.29 -2.28
C VAL A 35 -2.56 -5.73 -1.79
N ILE A 36 -1.49 -5.97 -1.00
CA ILE A 36 -1.22 -7.31 -0.46
C ILE A 36 -2.33 -7.75 0.51
N ILE A 37 -2.85 -6.82 1.33
CA ILE A 37 -3.94 -7.10 2.27
C ILE A 37 -5.25 -7.35 1.52
N GLU A 38 -5.57 -6.55 0.51
CA GLU A 38 -6.73 -6.75 -0.37
C GLU A 38 -6.70 -8.11 -1.09
N GLU A 39 -5.55 -8.45 -1.69
CA GLU A 39 -5.35 -9.75 -2.34
C GLU A 39 -5.50 -10.90 -1.34
N PHE A 40 -4.98 -10.74 -0.14
CA PHE A 40 -5.09 -11.75 0.93
C PHE A 40 -6.55 -11.96 1.36
N ALA A 41 -7.31 -10.88 1.60
CA ALA A 41 -8.74 -10.98 1.95
C ALA A 41 -9.54 -11.66 0.84
N LYS A 42 -9.26 -11.31 -0.42
CA LYS A 42 -9.87 -11.94 -1.60
C LYS A 42 -9.54 -13.42 -1.70
N GLU A 43 -8.29 -13.82 -1.46
CA GLU A 43 -7.88 -15.23 -1.44
C GLU A 43 -8.58 -16.04 -0.35
N LYS A 44 -8.83 -15.43 0.81
CA LYS A 44 -9.57 -16.05 1.92
C LYS A 44 -11.10 -16.02 1.73
N GLY A 45 -11.60 -15.23 0.78
CA GLY A 45 -13.03 -15.08 0.50
C GLY A 45 -13.80 -14.36 1.62
N VAL A 46 -13.16 -13.42 2.31
CA VAL A 46 -13.71 -12.67 3.45
C VAL A 46 -13.82 -11.18 3.15
N GLU A 47 -14.66 -10.49 3.90
CA GLU A 47 -14.80 -9.04 3.80
C GLU A 47 -13.57 -8.33 4.36
N LEU A 48 -13.11 -7.32 3.65
CA LEU A 48 -12.07 -6.39 4.10
C LEU A 48 -12.70 -5.04 4.40
N VAL A 49 -12.75 -4.68 5.67
CA VAL A 49 -13.18 -3.34 6.09
C VAL A 49 -11.93 -2.49 6.28
N GLU A 50 -11.66 -1.65 5.28
CA GLU A 50 -10.54 -0.70 5.32
C GLU A 50 -10.97 0.64 5.89
N LEU A 51 -10.20 1.16 6.84
CA LEU A 51 -10.36 2.46 7.48
C LEU A 51 -9.08 3.28 7.32
N ILE A 52 -9.13 4.31 6.48
CA ILE A 52 -8.00 5.24 6.28
C ILE A 52 -8.04 6.28 7.39
N THR A 53 -7.35 6.01 8.48
CA THR A 53 -7.47 6.77 9.73
C THR A 53 -7.01 8.22 9.65
N SER A 54 -6.12 8.53 8.70
CA SER A 54 -5.70 9.92 8.44
C SER A 54 -6.82 10.81 7.87
N GLN A 55 -7.89 10.19 7.33
CA GLN A 55 -9.01 10.89 6.70
C GLN A 55 -10.30 10.83 7.52
N MET A 56 -10.27 10.13 8.67
CA MET A 56 -11.46 9.89 9.49
C MET A 56 -11.62 10.88 10.61
N SER A 57 -12.86 11.06 11.03
CA SER A 57 -13.20 11.72 12.30
C SER A 57 -13.23 10.69 13.45
N PRO A 58 -13.00 11.11 14.70
CA PRO A 58 -13.09 10.22 15.86
C PRO A 58 -14.44 9.49 15.96
N PHE A 59 -15.53 10.14 15.56
CA PHE A 59 -16.89 9.59 15.65
C PHE A 59 -17.13 8.39 14.71
N GLU A 60 -16.40 8.30 13.60
CA GLU A 60 -16.48 7.16 12.70
C GLU A 60 -15.88 5.89 13.31
N ILE A 61 -14.98 6.06 14.29
CA ILE A 61 -14.39 4.94 15.03
C ILE A 61 -15.16 4.68 16.32
N SER A 62 -15.46 5.74 17.12
CA SER A 62 -16.06 5.63 18.43
C SER A 62 -17.60 5.47 18.39
N GLY A 63 -18.21 5.77 17.25
CA GLY A 63 -19.66 5.91 17.16
C GLY A 63 -20.17 7.24 17.74
N ILE A 64 -21.45 7.46 17.60
CA ILE A 64 -22.17 8.64 18.08
C ILE A 64 -23.17 8.24 19.14
N CYS A 65 -23.18 8.99 20.24
CA CYS A 65 -24.16 8.81 21.30
C CYS A 65 -25.29 9.84 21.13
N ILE A 66 -26.50 9.36 20.87
CA ILE A 66 -27.67 10.23 20.70
C ILE A 66 -28.84 9.75 21.57
N PRO A 67 -29.77 10.64 21.99
CA PRO A 67 -30.98 10.24 22.69
C PRO A 67 -31.85 9.33 21.79
N HIS A 68 -32.25 8.17 22.30
CA HIS A 68 -33.22 7.33 21.65
C HIS A 68 -34.60 7.93 21.81
N HIS A 69 -35.30 8.13 20.72
CA HIS A 69 -36.49 8.97 20.68
C HIS A 69 -37.68 8.39 21.50
N GLU A 70 -37.77 7.06 21.64
CA GLU A 70 -38.83 6.43 22.40
C GLU A 70 -38.58 6.33 23.91
N THR A 71 -37.28 6.15 24.27
CA THR A 71 -36.91 5.89 25.68
C THR A 71 -36.27 7.10 26.37
N GLY A 72 -35.83 8.09 25.61
CA GLY A 72 -35.06 9.22 26.11
C GLY A 72 -33.67 8.86 26.63
N LEU A 73 -33.29 7.57 26.61
CA LEU A 73 -31.95 7.12 27.04
C LEU A 73 -30.94 7.35 25.94
N MET A 74 -29.70 7.63 26.35
CA MET A 74 -28.57 7.76 25.41
C MET A 74 -28.24 6.40 24.82
N LYS A 75 -28.15 6.33 23.48
CA LYS A 75 -27.79 5.12 22.74
C LYS A 75 -26.63 5.40 21.81
N TYR A 76 -25.68 4.48 21.79
CA TYR A 76 -24.56 4.52 20.85
C TYR A 76 -24.94 3.90 19.50
N TYR A 77 -24.56 4.58 18.43
CA TYR A 77 -24.68 4.11 17.05
C TYR A 77 -23.27 4.03 16.47
N ASN A 78 -22.87 2.82 16.10
CA ASN A 78 -21.57 2.60 15.46
C ASN A 78 -21.62 2.99 13.99
N PHE A 79 -20.47 3.22 13.39
CA PHE A 79 -20.31 3.38 11.96
C PHE A 79 -20.74 2.10 11.23
N ASP A 80 -21.51 2.24 10.17
CA ASP A 80 -22.16 1.12 9.46
C ASP A 80 -21.17 0.02 9.04
N LYS A 81 -20.02 0.40 8.48
CA LYS A 81 -18.97 -0.56 8.08
C LYS A 81 -18.46 -1.41 9.25
N LEU A 82 -18.40 -0.85 10.45
CA LEU A 82 -17.93 -1.56 11.65
C LEU A 82 -19.06 -2.43 12.24
N GLU A 83 -20.30 -1.98 12.16
CA GLU A 83 -21.46 -2.71 12.69
C GLU A 83 -21.72 -4.01 11.94
N ASN A 84 -21.40 -4.06 10.64
CA ASN A 84 -21.63 -5.18 9.75
C ASN A 84 -20.51 -6.24 9.74
N LEU A 85 -19.43 -6.04 10.51
CA LEU A 85 -18.35 -7.02 10.66
C LEU A 85 -18.86 -8.37 11.15
N LYS A 86 -18.32 -9.47 10.59
CA LYS A 86 -18.65 -10.86 10.91
C LYS A 86 -17.41 -11.64 11.29
N ASP A 87 -17.62 -12.82 11.88
CA ASP A 87 -16.52 -13.74 12.18
C ASP A 87 -15.75 -14.11 10.90
N GLY A 88 -14.44 -14.01 10.97
CA GLY A 88 -13.53 -14.25 9.85
C GLY A 88 -13.16 -13.03 9.02
N ASP A 89 -13.90 -11.92 9.14
CA ASP A 89 -13.59 -10.69 8.41
C ASP A 89 -12.25 -10.07 8.85
N ILE A 90 -11.77 -9.15 8.03
CA ILE A 90 -10.53 -8.41 8.27
C ILE A 90 -10.86 -6.93 8.45
N LEU A 91 -10.44 -6.37 9.61
CA LEU A 91 -10.46 -4.93 9.86
C LEU A 91 -9.05 -4.37 9.66
N PHE A 92 -8.91 -3.47 8.69
CA PHE A 92 -7.63 -2.90 8.33
C PHE A 92 -7.60 -1.40 8.59
N PHE A 93 -6.72 -0.98 9.49
CA PHE A 93 -6.43 0.43 9.75
C PHE A 93 -5.24 0.87 8.89
N ASP A 94 -5.51 1.56 7.79
CA ASP A 94 -4.43 2.17 6.98
C ASP A 94 -4.08 3.56 7.52
N GLU A 95 -2.81 3.92 7.37
CA GLU A 95 -2.22 5.17 7.87
C GLU A 95 -2.43 5.41 9.38
N LEU A 96 -2.55 4.32 10.18
CA LEU A 96 -2.95 4.39 11.60
C LEU A 96 -2.11 5.36 12.44
N LEU A 97 -0.80 5.39 12.23
CA LEU A 97 0.10 6.26 12.97
C LEU A 97 0.35 7.62 12.29
N ASN A 98 -0.32 7.88 11.17
CA ASN A 98 -0.18 9.11 10.39
C ASN A 98 -1.40 10.04 10.52
N GLY A 99 -2.40 9.58 11.25
CA GLY A 99 -3.66 10.31 11.45
C GLY A 99 -3.67 11.22 12.68
N ASN A 100 -4.85 11.76 12.96
CA ASN A 100 -5.08 12.57 14.14
C ASN A 100 -4.91 11.73 15.43
N PRO A 101 -4.18 12.19 16.46
CA PRO A 101 -4.01 11.47 17.73
C PRO A 101 -5.34 11.10 18.42
N ILE A 102 -6.41 11.88 18.24
CA ILE A 102 -7.73 11.55 18.80
C ILE A 102 -8.33 10.32 18.10
N VAL A 103 -8.21 10.24 16.78
CA VAL A 103 -8.63 9.07 15.99
C VAL A 103 -7.81 7.84 16.39
N LEU A 104 -6.50 8.00 16.52
CA LEU A 104 -5.61 6.92 16.98
C LEU A 104 -6.06 6.40 18.35
N ASN A 105 -6.35 7.26 19.32
CA ASN A 105 -6.81 6.83 20.63
C ASN A 105 -8.13 6.06 20.57
N ALA A 106 -9.08 6.46 19.70
CA ALA A 106 -10.31 5.71 19.47
C ALA A 106 -10.03 4.31 18.89
N CYS A 107 -9.12 4.22 17.92
CA CYS A 107 -8.68 2.94 17.35
C CYS A 107 -8.02 2.05 18.41
N LEU A 108 -7.12 2.61 19.23
CA LEU A 108 -6.43 1.86 20.29
C LEU A 108 -7.42 1.22 21.29
N THR A 109 -8.53 1.88 21.59
CA THR A 109 -9.59 1.30 22.43
C THR A 109 -10.18 0.05 21.83
N ILE A 110 -10.49 0.07 20.53
CA ILE A 110 -10.99 -1.13 19.79
C ILE A 110 -9.94 -2.23 19.75
N LEU A 111 -8.67 -1.87 19.51
CA LEU A 111 -7.56 -2.82 19.43
C LEU A 111 -7.33 -3.56 20.76
N GLU A 112 -7.35 -2.83 21.88
CA GLU A 112 -7.11 -3.41 23.21
C GLU A 112 -8.28 -4.22 23.73
N GLN A 113 -9.48 -3.63 23.66
CA GLN A 113 -10.64 -4.19 24.34
C GLN A 113 -11.40 -5.17 23.45
N ARG A 114 -11.10 -5.25 22.16
CA ARG A 114 -11.84 -6.07 21.19
C ARG A 114 -13.34 -5.86 21.29
N ARG A 115 -13.74 -4.61 21.53
CA ARG A 115 -15.15 -4.17 21.61
C ARG A 115 -15.31 -2.75 21.08
N PHE A 116 -16.49 -2.44 20.64
CA PHE A 116 -16.88 -1.05 20.35
C PHE A 116 -16.99 -0.24 21.63
N ILE A 117 -16.93 1.08 21.50
CA ILE A 117 -17.14 1.98 22.65
C ILE A 117 -18.53 1.81 23.27
N SER A 118 -19.52 1.40 22.48
CA SER A 118 -20.85 0.99 22.95
C SER A 118 -20.85 -0.21 23.91
N GLY A 119 -19.72 -0.89 24.09
CA GLY A 119 -19.58 -2.12 24.87
C GLY A 119 -19.88 -3.41 24.10
N LYS A 120 -20.43 -3.34 22.88
CA LYS A 120 -20.64 -4.51 22.01
C LYS A 120 -19.30 -5.15 21.66
N PRO A 121 -19.12 -6.48 21.87
CA PRO A 121 -17.88 -7.15 21.49
C PRO A 121 -17.70 -7.17 19.97
N LEU A 122 -16.44 -7.11 19.50
CA LEU A 122 -16.12 -7.39 18.11
C LEU A 122 -16.31 -8.89 17.82
N PRO A 123 -16.71 -9.24 16.59
CA PRO A 123 -16.67 -10.62 16.15
C PRO A 123 -15.22 -11.15 16.12
N ASP A 124 -15.05 -12.46 15.86
CA ASP A 124 -13.71 -13.09 15.75
C ASP A 124 -13.05 -12.68 14.43
N ILE A 125 -12.53 -11.47 14.37
CA ILE A 125 -11.91 -10.85 13.20
C ILE A 125 -10.40 -10.75 13.35
N MET A 126 -9.70 -10.71 12.22
CA MET A 126 -8.30 -10.29 12.18
C MET A 126 -8.21 -8.77 12.10
N ILE A 127 -7.41 -8.16 12.96
CA ILE A 127 -7.11 -6.72 12.86
C ILE A 127 -5.69 -6.55 12.34
N ILE A 128 -5.54 -5.66 11.35
CA ILE A 128 -4.27 -5.33 10.71
C ILE A 128 -4.10 -3.82 10.75
N ALA A 129 -2.87 -3.35 10.89
CA ALA A 129 -2.55 -1.94 10.78
C ALA A 129 -1.41 -1.70 9.78
N ALA A 130 -1.43 -0.53 9.14
CA ALA A 130 -0.31 -0.04 8.35
C ALA A 130 0.00 1.42 8.70
N ALA A 131 1.25 1.79 8.50
CA ALA A 131 1.71 3.17 8.68
C ALA A 131 2.84 3.51 7.69
N ASN A 132 2.97 4.80 7.43
CA ASN A 132 4.10 5.34 6.69
C ASN A 132 5.15 5.85 7.70
N PRO A 133 6.47 5.61 7.48
CA PRO A 133 7.49 6.04 8.43
C PRO A 133 7.60 7.56 8.56
N GLN A 134 7.16 8.29 7.52
CA GLN A 134 7.13 9.75 7.53
C GLN A 134 5.80 10.26 8.10
N GLY A 135 5.87 11.26 8.99
CA GLY A 135 4.68 11.89 9.56
C GLY A 135 3.96 11.05 10.63
N MET A 136 4.61 10.03 11.19
CA MET A 136 4.04 9.28 12.31
C MET A 136 3.93 10.16 13.56
N VAL A 137 2.86 9.94 14.32
CA VAL A 137 2.74 10.50 15.67
C VAL A 137 3.88 10.01 16.57
N PRO A 138 4.24 10.75 17.63
CA PRO A 138 5.25 10.30 18.59
C PRO A 138 4.88 8.93 19.19
N LEU A 139 5.81 7.99 19.10
CA LEU A 139 5.61 6.61 19.54
C LEU A 139 5.86 6.48 21.03
N THR A 140 4.81 6.50 21.82
CA THR A 140 4.87 6.21 23.25
C THR A 140 5.08 4.70 23.50
N PRO A 141 5.60 4.27 24.67
CA PRO A 141 5.70 2.86 25.03
C PRO A 141 4.35 2.13 24.88
N GLN A 142 3.27 2.77 25.32
CA GLN A 142 1.91 2.22 25.24
C GLN A 142 1.47 1.91 23.80
N ILE A 143 1.84 2.76 22.83
CA ILE A 143 1.56 2.50 21.41
C ILE A 143 2.41 1.33 20.91
N LYS A 144 3.70 1.31 21.30
CA LYS A 144 4.63 0.29 20.82
C LYS A 144 4.23 -1.13 21.26
N GLU A 145 3.75 -1.29 22.48
CA GLU A 145 3.37 -2.59 23.04
C GLU A 145 2.12 -3.22 22.41
N ARG A 146 1.27 -2.40 21.74
CA ARG A 146 0.01 -2.87 21.16
C ARG A 146 0.16 -3.57 19.83
N PHE A 147 1.32 -3.47 19.20
CA PHE A 147 1.54 -3.97 17.85
C PHE A 147 2.75 -4.88 17.75
N VAL A 148 2.66 -5.84 16.85
CA VAL A 148 3.85 -6.55 16.35
C VAL A 148 4.31 -5.85 15.08
N TRP A 149 5.49 -5.26 15.13
CA TRP A 149 6.04 -4.34 14.14
C TRP A 149 6.75 -5.09 13.02
N TYR A 150 6.39 -4.80 11.79
CA TYR A 150 7.03 -5.36 10.59
C TYR A 150 7.44 -4.25 9.64
N ASN A 151 8.73 -4.16 9.35
CA ASN A 151 9.21 -3.25 8.32
C ASN A 151 8.99 -3.84 6.93
N VAL A 152 8.27 -3.10 6.08
CA VAL A 152 7.98 -3.48 4.70
C VAL A 152 8.91 -2.72 3.78
N GLY A 153 9.84 -3.44 3.17
CA GLY A 153 10.72 -2.93 2.13
C GLY A 153 10.20 -3.23 0.72
N PHE A 154 10.88 -2.64 -0.27
CA PHE A 154 10.61 -2.94 -1.67
C PHE A 154 10.92 -4.40 -1.99
N ASN A 155 9.90 -5.14 -2.44
CA ASN A 155 10.04 -6.52 -2.90
C ASN A 155 10.14 -6.56 -4.43
N GLU A 156 11.37 -6.62 -4.92
CA GLU A 156 11.67 -6.62 -6.35
C GLU A 156 10.99 -7.75 -7.11
N SER A 157 11.03 -8.98 -6.57
CA SER A 157 10.47 -10.15 -7.24
C SER A 157 8.96 -10.04 -7.41
N MET A 158 8.26 -9.61 -6.37
CA MET A 158 6.80 -9.39 -6.45
C MET A 158 6.45 -8.29 -7.42
N TRP A 159 7.15 -7.16 -7.34
CA TRP A 159 6.87 -6.03 -8.21
C TRP A 159 7.15 -6.36 -9.68
N LYS A 160 8.25 -7.08 -9.97
CA LYS A 160 8.53 -7.58 -11.32
C LYS A 160 7.42 -8.49 -11.85
N ASN A 161 6.96 -9.43 -11.02
CA ASN A 161 5.87 -10.33 -11.40
C ASN A 161 4.56 -9.57 -11.66
N TYR A 162 4.22 -8.60 -10.81
CA TYR A 162 3.07 -7.73 -10.99
C TYR A 162 3.14 -6.97 -12.31
N MET A 163 4.25 -6.25 -12.56
CA MET A 163 4.44 -5.47 -13.78
C MET A 163 4.47 -6.34 -15.05
N LYS A 164 5.09 -7.52 -14.96
CA LYS A 164 5.09 -8.50 -16.06
C LYS A 164 3.69 -9.02 -16.37
N LYS A 165 2.93 -9.37 -15.34
CA LYS A 165 1.54 -9.88 -15.49
C LYS A 165 0.62 -8.78 -16.02
N LYS A 166 0.76 -7.55 -15.52
CA LYS A 166 -0.14 -6.43 -15.88
C LYS A 166 0.17 -5.83 -17.25
N TYR A 167 1.45 -5.71 -17.61
CA TYR A 167 1.89 -4.93 -18.78
C TYR A 167 2.75 -5.71 -19.78
N GLY A 168 3.08 -6.97 -19.53
CA GLY A 168 3.95 -7.76 -20.42
C GLY A 168 5.40 -7.24 -20.51
N ILE A 169 5.86 -6.40 -19.58
CA ILE A 169 7.18 -5.75 -19.64
C ILE A 169 8.30 -6.77 -19.53
N THR A 170 9.34 -6.63 -20.37
CA THR A 170 10.48 -7.56 -20.39
C THR A 170 11.32 -7.48 -19.11
N THR A 171 12.01 -8.60 -18.83
CA THR A 171 12.82 -8.75 -17.61
C THR A 171 13.92 -7.71 -17.50
N ASP A 172 14.54 -7.29 -18.60
CA ASP A 172 15.66 -6.34 -18.59
C ASP A 172 15.20 -4.93 -18.25
N ILE A 173 14.08 -4.48 -18.82
CA ILE A 173 13.46 -3.21 -18.46
C ILE A 173 13.05 -3.22 -16.97
N LEU A 174 12.48 -4.33 -16.49
CA LEU A 174 12.11 -4.46 -15.07
C LEU A 174 13.32 -4.44 -14.13
N LYS A 175 14.45 -5.05 -14.52
CA LYS A 175 15.69 -4.97 -13.72
C LYS A 175 16.13 -3.52 -13.59
N PHE A 176 16.21 -2.81 -14.70
CA PHE A 176 16.57 -1.39 -14.72
C PHE A 176 15.67 -0.53 -13.84
N LEU A 177 14.35 -0.68 -13.96
CA LEU A 177 13.39 0.04 -13.12
C LEU A 177 13.54 -0.28 -11.62
N CYS A 178 13.84 -1.53 -11.29
CA CYS A 178 14.12 -1.92 -9.90
C CYS A 178 15.39 -1.27 -9.35
N GLU A 179 16.44 -1.16 -10.15
CA GLU A 179 17.67 -0.46 -9.75
C GLU A 179 17.42 1.02 -9.50
N LEU A 180 16.59 1.66 -10.33
CA LEU A 180 16.17 3.03 -10.11
C LEU A 180 15.42 3.18 -8.78
N ILE A 181 14.45 2.32 -8.49
CA ILE A 181 13.70 2.34 -7.21
C ILE A 181 14.64 2.19 -6.01
N LYS A 182 15.66 1.33 -6.12
CA LYS A 182 16.63 1.08 -5.04
C LYS A 182 17.62 2.23 -4.83
N LYS A 183 18.03 2.89 -5.90
CA LYS A 183 19.01 4.00 -5.85
C LYS A 183 18.40 5.30 -5.35
N GLU A 184 17.13 5.51 -5.63
CA GLU A 184 16.42 6.68 -5.19
C GLU A 184 15.93 6.50 -3.75
N THR A 185 16.79 6.87 -2.80
CA THR A 185 16.34 7.17 -1.45
C THR A 185 15.32 8.31 -1.53
N PHE A 186 14.18 8.13 -0.85
CA PHE A 186 13.13 9.13 -0.70
C PHE A 186 13.74 10.49 -0.31
N THR A 187 13.89 11.37 -1.28
CA THR A 187 14.20 12.78 -1.05
C THR A 187 12.97 13.60 -1.39
N ASP A 188 12.78 14.74 -0.73
CA ASP A 188 11.63 15.64 -0.96
C ASP A 188 11.46 16.11 -2.40
N LYS A 189 12.42 15.83 -3.26
CA LYS A 189 12.47 16.26 -4.67
C LYS A 189 12.17 15.17 -5.69
N ASN A 190 12.29 13.87 -5.34
CA ASN A 190 12.18 12.77 -6.30
C ASN A 190 11.29 11.65 -5.76
N PHE A 191 10.12 11.48 -6.39
CA PHE A 191 9.12 10.48 -6.02
C PHE A 191 9.15 9.28 -6.98
N LEU A 192 10.25 8.54 -7.02
CA LEU A 192 10.28 7.29 -7.78
C LEU A 192 9.90 6.11 -6.88
N THR A 193 8.63 5.79 -6.87
CA THR A 193 8.09 4.65 -6.13
C THR A 193 7.55 3.58 -7.09
N PRO A 194 7.37 2.35 -6.65
CA PRO A 194 6.67 1.33 -7.44
C PRO A 194 5.32 1.81 -7.98
N ARG A 195 4.56 2.57 -7.18
CA ARG A 195 3.26 3.16 -7.56
C ARG A 195 3.40 4.25 -8.62
N SER A 196 4.40 5.13 -8.53
CA SER A 196 4.58 6.20 -9.52
C SER A 196 5.02 5.64 -10.87
N ILE A 197 5.84 4.58 -10.89
CA ILE A 197 6.22 3.88 -12.11
C ILE A 197 5.00 3.17 -12.72
N ASP A 198 4.21 2.48 -11.93
CA ASP A 198 2.97 1.84 -12.40
C ASP A 198 2.03 2.86 -13.06
N LYS A 199 1.83 4.01 -12.42
CA LYS A 199 1.05 5.11 -13.01
C LYS A 199 1.67 5.63 -14.31
N ALA A 200 2.99 5.84 -14.33
CA ALA A 200 3.68 6.34 -15.52
C ALA A 200 3.52 5.37 -16.70
N VAL A 201 3.74 4.09 -16.49
CA VAL A 201 3.54 3.05 -17.51
C VAL A 201 2.10 3.04 -18.01
N ASN A 202 1.13 3.09 -17.10
CA ASN A 202 -0.29 3.10 -17.46
C ASN A 202 -0.65 4.32 -18.32
N MET A 203 -0.17 5.51 -17.94
CA MET A 203 -0.42 6.74 -18.72
C MET A 203 0.26 6.70 -20.09
N MET A 204 1.44 6.09 -20.20
CA MET A 204 2.15 5.89 -21.48
C MET A 204 1.35 4.99 -22.44
N ILE A 205 0.74 3.91 -21.92
CA ILE A 205 -0.10 3.01 -22.73
C ILE A 205 -1.26 3.75 -23.38
N TYR A 206 -1.84 4.71 -22.67
CA TYR A 206 -2.97 5.51 -23.16
C TYR A 206 -2.55 6.82 -23.84
N ASN A 207 -1.24 7.03 -24.11
CA ASN A 207 -0.69 8.25 -24.73
C ASN A 207 -1.07 9.55 -23.98
N VAL A 208 -1.21 9.48 -22.65
CA VAL A 208 -1.50 10.65 -21.83
C VAL A 208 -0.20 11.38 -21.49
N PRO A 209 -0.03 12.68 -21.88
CA PRO A 209 1.12 13.47 -21.48
C PRO A 209 1.22 13.53 -19.95
N THR A 210 2.38 13.23 -19.38
CA THR A 210 2.52 13.20 -17.93
C THR A 210 3.69 14.02 -17.43
N PRO A 211 3.53 14.74 -16.29
CA PRO A 211 4.66 15.33 -15.59
C PRO A 211 5.68 14.27 -15.14
N TYR A 212 5.25 13.02 -14.90
CA TYR A 212 6.10 11.90 -14.52
C TYR A 212 7.06 11.48 -15.64
N SER A 213 6.68 11.61 -16.90
CA SER A 213 7.57 11.35 -18.03
C SER A 213 8.75 12.30 -18.03
N THR A 214 8.55 13.56 -17.68
CA THR A 214 9.60 14.57 -17.55
C THR A 214 10.47 14.33 -16.33
N GLN A 215 9.88 13.92 -15.20
CA GLN A 215 10.63 13.53 -14.00
C GLN A 215 11.42 12.25 -14.21
N LEU A 216 10.80 11.20 -14.77
CA LEU A 216 11.50 9.96 -15.12
C LEU A 216 12.64 10.25 -16.10
N LYS A 217 12.43 11.13 -17.06
CA LYS A 217 13.46 11.59 -18.00
C LYS A 217 14.60 12.32 -17.29
N SER A 218 14.30 13.24 -16.37
CA SER A 218 15.30 13.97 -15.58
C SER A 218 16.13 13.02 -14.70
N ILE A 219 15.49 12.05 -14.05
CA ILE A 219 16.14 11.06 -13.19
C ILE A 219 17.01 10.13 -14.04
N LEU A 220 16.49 9.64 -15.16
CA LEU A 220 17.26 8.84 -16.12
C LEU A 220 18.51 9.60 -16.60
N MET A 221 18.36 10.87 -16.97
CA MET A 221 19.46 11.71 -17.43
C MET A 221 20.53 11.94 -16.35
N ASN A 222 20.12 12.20 -15.11
CA ASN A 222 21.04 12.44 -13.99
C ASN A 222 21.77 11.15 -13.56
N THR A 223 21.09 10.01 -13.58
CA THR A 223 21.67 8.72 -13.18
C THR A 223 22.67 8.22 -14.22
N ILE A 224 22.40 8.44 -15.50
CA ILE A 224 23.26 8.02 -16.62
C ILE A 224 24.47 8.96 -16.77
N GLY A 225 24.31 10.26 -16.43
CA GLY A 225 25.42 11.24 -16.49
C GLY A 225 26.61 10.92 -15.58
N ASN A 226 26.39 10.14 -14.51
CA ASN A 226 27.37 9.90 -13.45
C ASN A 226 28.06 8.52 -13.48
N ASN A 227 27.74 7.62 -14.42
CA ASN A 227 28.31 6.29 -14.50
C ASN A 227 29.06 6.06 -15.82
N SER A 228 30.32 5.62 -15.74
CA SER A 228 31.27 5.48 -16.85
C SER A 228 31.34 4.10 -17.52
N ASP A 229 30.38 3.20 -17.29
CA ASP A 229 30.43 1.83 -17.79
C ASP A 229 29.79 1.63 -19.17
N GLN A 230 30.44 0.81 -20.01
CA GLN A 230 30.09 0.58 -21.41
C GLN A 230 28.68 0.02 -21.66
N ASP A 231 28.14 -0.77 -20.74
CA ASP A 231 26.76 -1.30 -20.85
C ASP A 231 25.68 -0.22 -20.69
N ILE A 232 26.04 0.85 -19.95
CA ILE A 232 25.21 2.04 -19.83
C ILE A 232 25.29 2.88 -21.10
N GLN A 233 26.38 2.80 -21.85
CA GLN A 233 26.57 3.52 -23.11
C GLN A 233 25.65 3.01 -24.22
N ILE A 234 25.41 1.70 -24.28
CA ILE A 234 24.44 1.11 -25.20
C ILE A 234 23.02 1.53 -24.83
N THR A 235 22.72 1.61 -23.52
CA THR A 235 21.46 2.11 -23.00
C THR A 235 21.36 3.63 -23.19
N LYS A 236 22.46 4.40 -23.01
CA LYS A 236 22.57 5.82 -23.33
C LYS A 236 22.21 6.11 -24.78
N ASN A 237 22.83 5.43 -25.72
CA ASN A 237 22.61 5.65 -27.15
C ASN A 237 21.20 5.27 -27.60
N ARG A 238 20.49 4.39 -26.87
CA ARG A 238 19.10 4.03 -27.11
C ARG A 238 18.05 4.86 -26.36
N ILE A 239 18.45 5.65 -25.34
CA ILE A 239 17.53 6.35 -24.42
C ILE A 239 17.65 7.89 -24.50
N LEU A 240 18.72 8.47 -25.05
CA LEU A 240 19.18 9.84 -24.75
C LEU A 240 19.21 10.88 -25.87
N GLY A 241 18.65 10.65 -27.03
CA GLY A 241 18.37 11.74 -27.97
C GLY A 241 17.11 12.55 -27.56
N PRO A 242 17.00 13.82 -27.89
CA PRO A 242 15.75 14.58 -27.69
C PRO A 242 14.56 13.95 -28.42
N MET A 243 14.80 13.04 -29.37
CA MET A 243 13.84 12.17 -30.05
C MET A 243 13.83 10.73 -29.55
N GLU A 244 14.70 10.29 -28.65
CA GLU A 244 15.00 8.89 -28.37
C GLU A 244 14.33 8.30 -27.11
N MET A 245 13.58 9.10 -26.37
CA MET A 245 12.62 8.54 -25.40
C MET A 245 11.41 7.90 -26.09
N ILE A 246 11.12 8.33 -27.31
CA ILE A 246 10.04 7.78 -28.14
C ILE A 246 10.28 6.30 -28.45
N PRO A 247 11.48 5.80 -28.84
CA PRO A 247 11.71 4.39 -29.12
C PRO A 247 11.54 3.47 -27.91
N TRP A 248 11.87 3.92 -26.70
CA TRP A 248 11.68 3.09 -25.50
C TRP A 248 10.19 3.00 -25.11
N LEU A 249 9.44 4.09 -25.27
CA LEU A 249 8.00 4.13 -25.11
C LEU A 249 7.30 3.33 -26.22
N GLU A 250 7.76 3.47 -27.46
CA GLU A 250 7.30 2.69 -28.61
C GLU A 250 7.64 1.21 -28.44
N MET A 251 8.79 0.84 -27.88
CA MET A 251 9.18 -0.53 -27.60
C MET A 251 8.29 -1.15 -26.52
N ILE A 252 7.91 -0.41 -25.49
CA ILE A 252 6.90 -0.87 -24.50
C ILE A 252 5.55 -1.02 -25.17
N GLN A 253 5.11 -0.05 -25.98
CA GLN A 253 3.85 -0.08 -26.71
C GLN A 253 3.79 -1.20 -27.75
N LEU A 254 4.87 -1.43 -28.52
CA LEU A 254 4.96 -2.53 -29.48
C LEU A 254 4.87 -3.89 -28.80
N LYS A 255 5.55 -4.08 -27.67
CA LYS A 255 5.49 -5.36 -26.92
C LYS A 255 4.15 -5.59 -26.24
N ILE A 256 3.44 -4.54 -25.84
CA ILE A 256 2.07 -4.65 -25.33
C ILE A 256 1.13 -5.08 -26.46
N LYS A 257 1.26 -4.50 -27.65
CA LYS A 257 0.48 -4.88 -28.85
C LYS A 257 0.77 -6.31 -29.31
N GLU A 258 2.02 -6.74 -29.28
CA GLU A 258 2.40 -8.13 -29.62
C GLU A 258 1.77 -9.14 -28.67
N ASN A 259 1.69 -8.81 -27.36
CA ASN A 259 1.05 -9.68 -26.37
C ASN A 259 -0.50 -9.69 -26.46
N GLU A 260 -1.11 -8.63 -26.95
CA GLU A 260 -2.57 -8.59 -27.21
C GLU A 260 -2.96 -9.42 -28.44
N VAL A 261 -2.07 -9.55 -29.42
CA VAL A 261 -2.29 -10.36 -30.63
C VAL A 261 -2.06 -11.86 -30.34
N THR A 262 -1.15 -12.21 -29.42
CA THR A 262 -0.85 -13.60 -29.04
C THR A 262 -1.84 -14.18 -28.02
N ASN A 263 -2.67 -13.36 -27.38
CA ASN A 263 -3.71 -13.79 -26.43
C ASN A 263 -5.14 -13.76 -27.01
N LYS A 264 -5.28 -13.58 -28.32
CA LYS A 264 -6.51 -13.82 -29.11
C LYS A 264 -6.35 -15.08 -29.94
#